data_493d44caa30960cfa9952da7bc4a9620
#
_entry.id   493d44caa30960cfa9952da7bc4a9620
#
_cell.length_a   1.000
_cell.length_b   1.000
_cell.length_c   1.000
_cell.angle_alpha   90.00
_cell.angle_beta   90.00
_cell.angle_gamma   90.00
#
_symmetry.space_group_name_H-M   'P 1'
#
loop_
_entity.id
_entity.type
_entity.pdbx_description
1 polymer ?
#
loop_
_entity_poly.entity_id
_entity_poly.type
_entity_poly.pdbx_seq_one_letter_code
_entity_poly.pdbx_strand_id
1 'polypeptide(L)'
;MSASIKIQYWPFFAALFFGLSTANVHAQMNFSHYDEKAVHYGFLVGLNSSGFAISLDDAVLERDDSLRYVRSGHGPGFHLGVVSDFRLAKHAALRFTPTLMFLQRDMYYSYTRPSSDLRKSVQMANLDFPLLFKWRSDRIRSYRMYVVGGFKYSIDMASQERVVDDVERVKLRRHDYSFDFGVGMDLYFPFFKMSPELRFSQGIRNTLVSERHIYSAPLDALLGRTITLSFHFE
;
A
#
# COMPACT_ATOMS: atom_id res chain seq x y z
N MET A 1 13.42 30.56 -29.42
CA MET A 1 13.98 30.94 -28.10
C MET A 1 13.34 30.03 -27.06
N SER A 2 14.05 29.00 -26.66
CA SER A 2 13.59 27.99 -25.69
C SER A 2 14.22 28.30 -24.33
N ALA A 3 13.42 28.66 -23.36
CA ALA A 3 13.89 28.94 -21.99
C ALA A 3 13.86 27.64 -21.18
N SER A 4 15.05 27.12 -20.92
CA SER A 4 15.28 25.95 -20.04
C SER A 4 15.11 26.38 -18.58
N ILE A 5 14.05 25.95 -17.92
CA ILE A 5 13.88 26.11 -16.46
C ILE A 5 14.73 25.05 -15.79
N LYS A 6 15.89 25.43 -15.28
CA LYS A 6 16.73 24.58 -14.43
C LYS A 6 16.12 24.56 -13.02
N ILE A 7 15.58 23.42 -12.62
CA ILE A 7 15.09 23.18 -11.26
C ILE A 7 16.30 23.03 -10.33
N GLN A 8 16.58 24.06 -9.53
CA GLN A 8 17.72 24.19 -8.62
C GLN A 8 17.30 23.92 -7.16
N TYR A 9 16.73 22.75 -6.90
CA TYR A 9 16.32 22.35 -5.53
C TYR A 9 17.25 21.33 -4.85
N TRP A 10 18.34 20.93 -5.51
CA TRP A 10 19.33 19.99 -4.99
C TRP A 10 19.99 20.42 -3.66
N PRO A 11 20.34 21.71 -3.42
CA PRO A 11 21.01 22.11 -2.17
C PRO A 11 20.09 22.05 -0.94
N PHE A 12 18.76 22.20 -1.09
CA PHE A 12 17.83 22.14 0.03
C PHE A 12 17.67 20.72 0.59
N PHE A 13 17.68 19.70 -0.26
CA PHE A 13 17.64 18.29 0.17
C PHE A 13 18.95 17.85 0.83
N ALA A 14 20.09 18.32 0.35
CA ALA A 14 21.41 18.04 0.96
C ALA A 14 21.56 18.69 2.33
N ALA A 15 21.05 19.91 2.54
CA ALA A 15 21.10 20.61 3.83
C ALA A 15 20.21 19.94 4.90
N LEU A 16 19.07 19.37 4.51
CA LEU A 16 18.20 18.64 5.43
C LEU A 16 18.83 17.33 5.92
N PHE A 17 19.63 16.68 5.07
CA PHE A 17 20.33 15.41 5.43
C PHE A 17 21.57 15.65 6.29
N PHE A 18 22.26 16.80 6.15
CA PHE A 18 23.47 17.11 6.89
C PHE A 18 23.21 17.69 8.31
N GLY A 19 22.01 18.23 8.55
CA GLY A 19 21.59 18.77 9.85
C GLY A 19 21.31 17.71 10.92
N LEU A 20 21.19 16.42 10.55
CA LEU A 20 20.87 15.30 11.44
C LEU A 20 22.08 14.60 12.08
N SER A 21 23.31 15.02 11.75
CA SER A 21 24.52 14.25 12.09
C SER A 21 25.28 14.69 13.34
N THR A 22 24.79 15.63 14.17
CA THR A 22 25.54 16.11 15.36
C THR A 22 24.79 15.99 16.70
N ALA A 23 23.73 15.21 16.79
CA ALA A 23 23.18 14.85 18.09
C ALA A 23 24.02 13.72 18.70
N ASN A 24 24.92 14.03 19.63
CA ASN A 24 25.48 13.06 20.55
C ASN A 24 24.37 12.52 21.44
N VAL A 25 23.63 11.52 20.92
CA VAL A 25 22.60 10.80 21.67
C VAL A 25 23.34 9.93 22.68
N HIS A 26 23.43 10.38 23.91
CA HIS A 26 23.79 9.52 25.05
C HIS A 26 22.81 8.34 25.04
N ALA A 27 23.34 7.15 24.83
CA ALA A 27 22.57 5.92 24.74
C ALA A 27 22.08 5.47 26.13
N GLN A 28 21.14 6.19 26.70
CA GLN A 28 20.30 5.65 27.75
C GLN A 28 19.39 4.62 27.11
N MET A 29 19.24 3.43 27.76
CA MET A 29 18.32 2.39 27.29
C MET A 29 16.89 2.92 27.40
N ASN A 30 16.40 3.53 26.31
CA ASN A 30 15.07 4.11 26.24
C ASN A 30 14.03 2.98 26.29
N PHE A 31 12.98 3.14 27.07
CA PHE A 31 11.88 2.17 27.19
C PHE A 31 12.33 0.75 27.59
N SER A 32 13.06 0.62 28.71
CA SER A 32 13.49 -0.69 29.23
C SER A 32 12.31 -1.62 29.53
N HIS A 33 11.18 -1.08 29.99
CA HIS A 33 9.96 -1.85 30.34
C HIS A 33 9.00 -2.04 29.16
N TYR A 34 9.28 -1.50 27.97
CA TYR A 34 8.39 -1.67 26.82
C TYR A 34 8.25 -3.15 26.45
N ASP A 35 9.35 -3.89 26.43
CA ASP A 35 9.37 -5.30 26.02
C ASP A 35 8.72 -6.24 27.07
N GLU A 36 8.35 -5.77 28.25
CA GLU A 36 7.71 -6.58 29.31
C GLU A 36 6.18 -6.71 29.10
N LYS A 37 5.57 -5.75 28.46
CA LYS A 37 4.13 -5.77 28.18
C LYS A 37 3.78 -6.81 27.13
N ALA A 38 2.67 -7.53 27.36
CA ALA A 38 2.17 -8.54 26.42
C ALA A 38 1.47 -7.92 25.21
N VAL A 39 0.86 -6.74 25.39
CA VAL A 39 0.08 -6.06 24.36
C VAL A 39 0.51 -4.61 24.27
N HIS A 40 0.69 -4.12 23.05
CA HIS A 40 1.00 -2.74 22.74
C HIS A 40 -0.05 -2.18 21.81
N TYR A 41 -0.46 -0.95 22.09
CA TYR A 41 -1.41 -0.22 21.26
C TYR A 41 -0.76 1.05 20.72
N GLY A 42 -1.21 1.46 19.55
CA GLY A 42 -0.72 2.65 18.92
C GLY A 42 -1.59 3.06 17.73
N PHE A 43 -1.10 4.04 17.01
CA PHE A 43 -1.70 4.46 15.75
C PHE A 43 -0.66 4.40 14.62
N LEU A 44 -1.13 4.40 13.40
CA LEU A 44 -0.29 4.45 12.22
C LEU A 44 -0.81 5.47 11.23
N VAL A 45 0.12 6.08 10.53
CA VAL A 45 -0.14 6.92 9.37
C VAL A 45 0.86 6.57 8.28
N GLY A 46 0.49 6.75 7.02
CA GLY A 46 1.44 6.47 5.95
C GLY A 46 0.92 6.81 4.57
N LEU A 47 1.79 6.54 3.61
CA LEU A 47 1.54 6.72 2.19
C LEU A 47 1.46 5.37 1.50
N ASN A 48 0.68 5.31 0.45
CA ASN A 48 0.59 4.11 -0.37
C ASN A 48 0.66 4.44 -1.86
N SER A 49 1.05 3.44 -2.62
CA SER A 49 1.00 3.47 -4.08
C SER A 49 0.34 2.19 -4.55
N SER A 50 -0.78 2.31 -5.24
CA SER A 50 -1.63 1.18 -5.61
C SER A 50 -1.84 1.09 -7.11
N GLY A 51 -1.84 -0.15 -7.62
CA GLY A 51 -2.11 -0.47 -9.01
C GLY A 51 -2.80 -1.82 -9.14
N PHE A 52 -3.02 -2.26 -10.38
CA PHE A 52 -3.54 -3.60 -10.67
C PHE A 52 -2.46 -4.46 -11.33
N ALA A 53 -2.41 -5.73 -10.99
CA ALA A 53 -1.83 -6.75 -11.86
C ALA A 53 -2.93 -7.19 -12.82
N ILE A 54 -2.75 -6.88 -14.10
CA ILE A 54 -3.73 -7.16 -15.15
C ILE A 54 -3.31 -8.46 -15.84
N SER A 55 -4.23 -9.41 -15.93
CA SER A 55 -4.15 -10.55 -16.85
C SER A 55 -5.11 -10.28 -17.99
N LEU A 56 -4.59 -10.31 -19.22
CA LEU A 56 -5.36 -10.08 -20.45
C LEU A 56 -5.79 -11.43 -21.02
N ASP A 57 -6.98 -11.46 -21.60
CA ASP A 57 -7.45 -12.61 -22.39
C ASP A 57 -6.96 -12.44 -23.83
N ASP A 58 -5.99 -13.25 -24.23
CA ASP A 58 -5.38 -13.23 -25.57
C ASP A 58 -6.43 -13.42 -26.68
N ALA A 59 -7.49 -14.20 -26.43
CA ALA A 59 -8.55 -14.44 -27.39
C ALA A 59 -9.41 -13.18 -27.69
N VAL A 60 -9.45 -12.22 -26.77
CA VAL A 60 -10.18 -10.96 -26.97
C VAL A 60 -9.31 -9.95 -27.71
N LEU A 61 -8.01 -9.95 -27.43
CA LEU A 61 -7.04 -9.10 -28.16
C LEU A 61 -6.99 -9.43 -29.65
N GLU A 62 -7.17 -10.70 -30.02
CA GLU A 62 -7.22 -11.14 -31.43
C GLU A 62 -8.52 -10.73 -32.15
N ARG A 63 -9.61 -10.47 -31.41
CA ARG A 63 -10.92 -10.12 -31.98
C ARG A 63 -11.16 -8.62 -32.13
N ASP A 64 -10.51 -7.81 -31.31
CA ASP A 64 -10.67 -6.35 -31.34
C ASP A 64 -9.41 -5.67 -31.88
N ASP A 65 -9.37 -5.48 -33.19
CA ASP A 65 -8.29 -4.81 -33.94
C ASP A 65 -8.06 -3.34 -33.49
N SER A 66 -8.95 -2.81 -32.65
CA SER A 66 -8.88 -1.43 -32.19
C SER A 66 -8.12 -1.26 -30.86
N LEU A 67 -8.11 -2.27 -29.98
CA LEU A 67 -7.45 -2.24 -28.68
C LEU A 67 -6.03 -2.81 -28.77
N ARG A 68 -5.02 -1.97 -28.52
CA ARG A 68 -3.61 -2.35 -28.67
C ARG A 68 -3.02 -2.95 -27.38
N TYR A 69 -3.27 -2.32 -26.23
CA TYR A 69 -2.88 -2.83 -24.92
C TYR A 69 -3.62 -2.10 -23.79
N VAL A 70 -3.72 -2.77 -22.65
CA VAL A 70 -4.20 -2.20 -21.40
C VAL A 70 -3.05 -2.20 -20.40
N ARG A 71 -2.80 -1.07 -19.75
CA ARG A 71 -1.70 -0.89 -18.82
C ARG A 71 -2.20 -0.39 -17.47
N SER A 72 -1.74 -1.00 -16.39
CA SER A 72 -1.98 -0.50 -15.04
C SER A 72 -1.00 0.62 -14.71
N GLY A 73 -1.51 1.74 -14.22
CA GLY A 73 -0.74 2.77 -13.56
C GLY A 73 -0.85 2.67 -12.06
N HIS A 74 0.15 3.21 -11.36
CA HIS A 74 0.14 3.32 -9.91
C HIS A 74 -0.31 4.72 -9.51
N GLY A 75 -1.35 4.79 -8.70
CA GLY A 75 -1.83 6.05 -8.11
C GLY A 75 -1.34 6.20 -6.67
N PRO A 76 -1.05 7.44 -6.23
CA PRO A 76 -0.72 7.73 -4.84
C PRO A 76 -1.96 7.66 -3.96
N GLY A 77 -1.73 7.40 -2.68
CA GLY A 77 -2.76 7.44 -1.66
C GLY A 77 -2.17 7.59 -0.27
N PHE A 78 -3.01 7.62 0.74
CA PHE A 78 -2.60 7.69 2.13
C PHE A 78 -3.46 6.76 2.97
N HIS A 79 -2.99 6.45 4.16
CA HIS A 79 -3.71 5.58 5.08
C HIS A 79 -3.45 5.98 6.53
N LEU A 80 -4.43 5.67 7.38
CA LEU A 80 -4.37 5.88 8.80
C LEU A 80 -5.07 4.71 9.51
N GLY A 81 -4.62 4.37 10.71
CA GLY A 81 -5.20 3.24 11.43
C GLY A 81 -4.70 3.12 12.86
N VAL A 82 -5.10 2.05 13.49
CA VAL A 82 -4.66 1.67 14.83
C VAL A 82 -3.77 0.45 14.78
N VAL A 83 -2.88 0.31 15.75
CA VAL A 83 -1.95 -0.81 15.87
C VAL A 83 -2.25 -1.55 17.15
N SER A 84 -2.26 -2.88 17.07
CA SER A 84 -2.27 -3.76 18.22
C SER A 84 -1.23 -4.85 18.00
N ASP A 85 -0.14 -4.82 18.78
CA ASP A 85 0.92 -5.82 18.75
C ASP A 85 0.77 -6.76 19.96
N PHE A 86 0.52 -8.05 19.72
CA PHE A 86 0.43 -9.10 20.72
C PHE A 86 1.75 -9.87 20.73
N ARG A 87 2.51 -9.76 21.81
CA ARG A 87 3.77 -10.47 21.96
C ARG A 87 3.52 -11.94 22.25
N LEU A 88 3.99 -12.82 21.38
CA LEU A 88 3.88 -14.28 21.54
C LEU A 88 5.16 -14.86 22.15
N ALA A 89 6.33 -14.36 21.76
CA ALA A 89 7.63 -14.80 22.23
C ALA A 89 8.65 -13.65 22.16
N LYS A 90 9.91 -13.92 22.58
CA LYS A 90 10.99 -12.92 22.53
C LYS A 90 11.15 -12.29 21.13
N HIS A 91 11.06 -13.11 20.08
CA HIS A 91 11.27 -12.71 18.69
C HIS A 91 10.00 -12.70 17.87
N ALA A 92 8.87 -13.16 18.39
CA ALA A 92 7.61 -13.32 17.66
C ALA A 92 6.49 -12.49 18.26
N ALA A 93 5.73 -11.82 17.41
CA ALA A 93 4.52 -11.11 17.76
C ALA A 93 3.45 -11.29 16.68
N LEU A 94 2.20 -11.16 17.07
CA LEU A 94 1.06 -11.06 16.17
C LEU A 94 0.62 -9.61 16.12
N ARG A 95 0.58 -9.03 14.94
CA ARG A 95 0.19 -7.64 14.71
C ARG A 95 -1.16 -7.59 14.02
N PHE A 96 -2.07 -6.82 14.57
CA PHE A 96 -3.36 -6.50 13.97
C PHE A 96 -3.47 -4.99 13.79
N THR A 97 -3.66 -4.53 12.55
CA THR A 97 -3.63 -3.10 12.22
C THR A 97 -4.83 -2.67 11.37
N PRO A 98 -6.05 -2.57 11.95
CA PRO A 98 -7.18 -2.02 11.24
C PRO A 98 -6.85 -0.64 10.66
N THR A 99 -7.03 -0.47 9.34
CA THR A 99 -6.54 0.69 8.62
C THR A 99 -7.57 1.19 7.63
N LEU A 100 -7.88 2.48 7.67
CA LEU A 100 -8.63 3.17 6.63
C LEU A 100 -7.63 3.63 5.56
N MET A 101 -7.82 3.14 4.33
CA MET A 101 -6.90 3.34 3.25
C MET A 101 -7.59 4.01 2.07
N PHE A 102 -7.07 5.17 1.66
CA PHE A 102 -7.48 5.87 0.45
C PHE A 102 -6.52 5.52 -0.68
N LEU A 103 -7.07 5.00 -1.76
CA LEU A 103 -6.32 4.45 -2.88
C LEU A 103 -6.76 5.14 -4.17
N GLN A 104 -5.80 5.34 -5.05
CA GLN A 104 -6.06 5.66 -6.45
C GLN A 104 -5.40 4.61 -7.32
N ARG A 105 -6.12 4.11 -8.32
CA ARG A 105 -5.61 3.15 -9.30
C ARG A 105 -5.93 3.63 -10.68
N ASP A 106 -4.92 3.73 -11.52
CA ASP A 106 -5.06 4.21 -12.88
C ASP A 106 -5.01 3.04 -13.88
N MET A 107 -5.89 3.09 -14.87
CA MET A 107 -5.86 2.17 -16.02
C MET A 107 -5.73 2.99 -17.30
N TYR A 108 -4.76 2.63 -18.12
CA TYR A 108 -4.51 3.22 -19.41
C TYR A 108 -4.92 2.24 -20.50
N TYR A 109 -5.89 2.66 -21.31
CA TYR A 109 -6.33 1.94 -22.50
C TYR A 109 -5.71 2.62 -23.72
N SER A 110 -4.89 1.91 -24.48
CA SER A 110 -4.30 2.42 -25.72
C SER A 110 -4.97 1.75 -26.91
N TYR A 111 -5.43 2.58 -27.81
CA TYR A 111 -6.09 2.15 -29.04
C TYR A 111 -5.20 2.35 -30.25
N THR A 112 -5.48 1.68 -31.37
CA THR A 112 -4.76 1.80 -32.64
C THR A 112 -4.79 3.25 -33.19
N ARG A 113 -5.82 4.02 -32.83
CA ARG A 113 -5.88 5.46 -33.08
C ARG A 113 -5.48 6.22 -31.82
N PRO A 114 -4.32 6.95 -31.80
CA PRO A 114 -3.83 7.64 -30.59
C PRO A 114 -4.79 8.69 -30.01
N SER A 115 -5.69 9.24 -30.82
CA SER A 115 -6.73 10.20 -30.37
C SER A 115 -7.81 9.57 -29.50
N SER A 116 -7.82 8.23 -29.35
CA SER A 116 -8.80 7.47 -28.58
C SER A 116 -8.22 6.91 -27.26
N ASP A 117 -6.96 7.23 -26.94
CA ASP A 117 -6.34 6.78 -25.69
C ASP A 117 -7.11 7.33 -24.48
N LEU A 118 -7.52 6.41 -23.59
CA LEU A 118 -8.32 6.71 -22.41
C LEU A 118 -7.56 6.38 -21.13
N ARG A 119 -7.57 7.32 -20.19
CA ARG A 119 -7.15 7.10 -18.80
C ARG A 119 -8.38 7.03 -17.91
N LYS A 120 -8.58 5.88 -17.26
CA LYS A 120 -9.60 5.72 -16.21
C LYS A 120 -8.91 5.64 -14.85
N SER A 121 -9.24 6.58 -13.98
CA SER A 121 -8.77 6.62 -12.59
C SER A 121 -9.91 6.15 -11.68
N VAL A 122 -9.63 5.14 -10.87
CA VAL A 122 -10.55 4.59 -9.87
C VAL A 122 -10.08 5.00 -8.49
N GLN A 123 -10.87 5.81 -7.82
CA GLN A 123 -10.65 6.16 -6.42
C GLN A 123 -11.44 5.20 -5.53
N MET A 124 -10.78 4.70 -4.49
CA MET A 124 -11.32 3.70 -3.58
C MET A 124 -11.04 4.13 -2.13
N ALA A 125 -11.96 3.81 -1.25
CA ALA A 125 -11.79 3.95 0.19
C ALA A 125 -12.00 2.58 0.83
N ASN A 126 -10.90 1.95 1.25
CA ASN A 126 -10.91 0.61 1.80
C ASN A 126 -10.76 0.63 3.32
N LEU A 127 -11.49 -0.24 3.98
CA LEU A 127 -11.25 -0.62 5.36
C LEU A 127 -10.52 -1.96 5.35
N ASP A 128 -9.25 -1.92 5.73
CA ASP A 128 -8.33 -3.06 5.71
C ASP A 128 -8.14 -3.63 7.10
N PHE A 129 -8.13 -4.97 7.21
CA PHE A 129 -7.92 -5.73 8.43
C PHE A 129 -6.75 -6.70 8.24
N PRO A 130 -5.50 -6.24 8.28
CA PRO A 130 -4.34 -7.12 8.19
C PRO A 130 -4.07 -7.81 9.51
N LEU A 131 -3.82 -9.10 9.44
CA LEU A 131 -3.32 -9.93 10.54
C LEU A 131 -1.95 -10.45 10.14
N LEU A 132 -0.91 -9.92 10.79
CA LEU A 132 0.48 -10.11 10.41
C LEU A 132 1.25 -10.82 11.51
N PHE A 133 2.03 -11.81 11.14
CA PHE A 133 3.07 -12.36 11.98
C PHE A 133 4.32 -11.48 11.86
N LYS A 134 4.80 -10.95 13.00
CA LYS A 134 5.99 -10.08 13.09
C LYS A 134 7.13 -10.87 13.71
N TRP A 135 8.20 -11.04 12.95
CA TRP A 135 9.44 -11.64 13.43
C TRP A 135 10.47 -10.53 13.67
N ARG A 136 10.99 -10.46 14.89
CA ARG A 136 11.86 -9.39 15.37
C ARG A 136 13.28 -9.90 15.63
N SER A 137 14.31 -9.11 15.28
CA SER A 137 15.69 -9.36 15.69
C SER A 137 15.89 -9.07 17.19
N ASP A 138 17.08 -9.35 17.70
CA ASP A 138 17.47 -8.80 18.98
C ASP A 138 17.59 -7.27 18.91
N ARG A 139 17.35 -6.61 20.04
CA ARG A 139 17.45 -5.17 20.14
C ARG A 139 18.90 -4.74 20.23
N ILE A 140 19.31 -3.83 19.37
CA ILE A 140 20.63 -3.23 19.35
C ILE A 140 20.50 -1.79 19.80
N ARG A 141 20.84 -1.51 21.08
CA ARG A 141 20.68 -0.18 21.68
C ARG A 141 19.22 0.32 21.57
N SER A 142 18.96 1.27 20.69
CA SER A 142 17.66 1.94 20.54
C SER A 142 16.91 1.54 19.27
N TYR A 143 17.35 0.51 18.55
CA TYR A 143 16.64 0.03 17.35
C TYR A 143 16.57 -1.49 17.28
N ARG A 144 15.60 -1.99 16.54
CA ARG A 144 15.35 -3.40 16.29
C ARG A 144 14.76 -3.55 14.89
N MET A 145 15.30 -4.43 14.09
CA MET A 145 14.73 -4.75 12.78
C MET A 145 13.69 -5.86 12.88
N TYR A 146 12.74 -5.86 11.96
CA TYR A 146 11.74 -6.91 11.89
C TYR A 146 11.25 -7.14 10.47
N VAL A 147 10.69 -8.32 10.25
CA VAL A 147 9.93 -8.68 9.05
C VAL A 147 8.51 -9.01 9.45
N VAL A 148 7.57 -8.73 8.56
CA VAL A 148 6.16 -9.07 8.74
C VAL A 148 5.65 -9.86 7.55
N GLY A 149 4.72 -10.77 7.81
CA GLY A 149 4.04 -11.51 6.76
C GLY A 149 2.69 -12.00 7.26
N GLY A 150 1.68 -11.99 6.39
CA GLY A 150 0.35 -12.45 6.79
C GLY A 150 -0.73 -12.15 5.78
N PHE A 151 -1.96 -12.20 6.23
CA PHE A 151 -3.14 -12.02 5.40
C PHE A 151 -3.83 -10.71 5.74
N LYS A 152 -4.44 -10.11 4.72
CA LYS A 152 -5.24 -8.91 4.83
C LYS A 152 -6.60 -9.15 4.19
N TYR A 153 -7.64 -8.80 4.92
CA TYR A 153 -9.00 -8.71 4.43
C TYR A 153 -9.35 -7.23 4.23
N SER A 154 -9.89 -6.89 3.06
CA SER A 154 -10.22 -5.53 2.68
C SER A 154 -11.69 -5.41 2.30
N ILE A 155 -12.34 -4.35 2.78
CA ILE A 155 -13.71 -3.98 2.42
C ILE A 155 -13.65 -2.64 1.71
N ASP A 156 -14.06 -2.59 0.45
CA ASP A 156 -14.25 -1.34 -0.26
C ASP A 156 -15.54 -0.66 0.20
N MET A 157 -15.40 0.50 0.82
CA MET A 157 -16.52 1.30 1.34
C MET A 157 -17.18 2.14 0.24
N ALA A 158 -16.47 2.42 -0.85
CA ALA A 158 -16.95 3.20 -1.99
C ALA A 158 -17.49 2.33 -3.12
N SER A 159 -17.50 0.99 -2.93
CA SER A 159 -17.92 0.05 -3.96
C SER A 159 -19.38 0.24 -4.36
N GLN A 160 -19.61 0.46 -5.65
CA GLN A 160 -20.92 0.54 -6.28
C GLN A 160 -21.31 -0.80 -6.95
N GLU A 161 -20.94 -1.92 -6.35
CA GLU A 161 -21.21 -3.28 -6.86
C GLU A 161 -22.69 -3.50 -7.23
N ARG A 162 -23.62 -2.80 -6.57
CA ARG A 162 -25.07 -2.95 -6.73
C ARG A 162 -25.75 -1.88 -7.60
N VAL A 163 -25.01 -0.89 -8.10
CA VAL A 163 -25.61 0.16 -8.94
C VAL A 163 -25.70 -0.34 -10.39
N VAL A 164 -26.92 -0.47 -10.87
CA VAL A 164 -27.23 -1.10 -12.17
C VAL A 164 -27.03 -0.16 -13.36
N ASP A 165 -27.02 1.16 -13.14
CA ASP A 165 -27.14 2.15 -14.23
C ASP A 165 -25.85 2.83 -14.69
N ASP A 166 -24.68 2.47 -14.14
CA ASP A 166 -23.42 3.13 -14.51
C ASP A 166 -22.62 2.30 -15.54
N VAL A 167 -23.01 2.41 -16.80
CA VAL A 167 -22.46 1.67 -17.95
C VAL A 167 -20.97 1.99 -18.23
N GLU A 168 -20.43 3.06 -17.64
CA GLU A 168 -19.06 3.52 -17.92
C GLU A 168 -18.02 3.11 -16.89
N ARG A 169 -18.37 2.45 -15.79
CA ARG A 169 -17.42 2.12 -14.71
C ARG A 169 -17.11 0.64 -14.62
N VAL A 170 -15.82 0.34 -14.42
CA VAL A 170 -15.36 -1.02 -14.10
C VAL A 170 -15.84 -1.36 -12.69
N LYS A 171 -16.78 -2.30 -12.57
CA LYS A 171 -17.32 -2.73 -11.27
C LYS A 171 -16.31 -3.64 -10.59
N LEU A 172 -15.92 -3.26 -9.38
CA LEU A 172 -15.02 -4.03 -8.53
C LEU A 172 -15.81 -4.67 -7.38
N ARG A 173 -15.39 -5.86 -6.98
CA ARG A 173 -15.97 -6.57 -5.83
C ARG A 173 -15.67 -5.80 -4.54
N ARG A 174 -16.65 -5.78 -3.64
CA ARG A 174 -16.56 -5.11 -2.35
C ARG A 174 -15.54 -5.74 -1.40
N HIS A 175 -15.32 -7.04 -1.51
CA HIS A 175 -14.48 -7.81 -0.61
C HIS A 175 -13.25 -8.33 -1.34
N ASP A 176 -12.07 -8.04 -0.81
CA ASP A 176 -10.78 -8.47 -1.35
C ASP A 176 -9.95 -9.16 -0.27
N TYR A 177 -9.15 -10.14 -0.70
CA TYR A 177 -8.20 -10.86 0.14
C TYR A 177 -6.82 -10.71 -0.47
N SER A 178 -5.84 -10.36 0.35
CA SER A 178 -4.46 -10.20 -0.08
C SER A 178 -3.48 -10.83 0.91
N PHE A 179 -2.31 -11.15 0.40
CA PHE A 179 -1.16 -11.53 1.19
C PHE A 179 -0.24 -10.32 1.32
N ASP A 180 0.16 -10.03 2.55
CA ASP A 180 1.03 -8.91 2.88
C ASP A 180 2.39 -9.43 3.32
N PHE A 181 3.45 -8.78 2.83
CA PHE A 181 4.83 -9.02 3.24
C PHE A 181 5.55 -7.68 3.40
N GLY A 182 6.38 -7.54 4.43
CA GLY A 182 7.06 -6.28 4.68
C GLY A 182 8.28 -6.39 5.59
N VAL A 183 9.01 -5.29 5.63
CA VAL A 183 10.17 -5.09 6.49
C VAL A 183 10.06 -3.77 7.21
N GLY A 184 10.54 -3.71 8.42
CA GLY A 184 10.49 -2.49 9.21
C GLY A 184 11.56 -2.45 10.30
N MET A 185 11.59 -1.33 10.99
CA MET A 185 12.52 -1.09 12.06
C MET A 185 11.81 -0.39 13.22
N ASP A 186 11.90 -0.98 14.41
CA ASP A 186 11.44 -0.35 15.65
C ASP A 186 12.53 0.61 16.16
N LEU A 187 12.21 1.88 16.32
CA LEU A 187 13.06 2.93 16.89
C LEU A 187 12.49 3.32 18.26
N TYR A 188 13.29 3.16 19.30
CA TYR A 188 12.89 3.42 20.67
C TYR A 188 13.35 4.82 21.11
N PHE A 189 12.41 5.71 21.32
CA PHE A 189 12.61 7.04 21.87
C PHE A 189 12.29 7.03 23.39
N PRO A 190 12.62 8.10 24.13
CA PRO A 190 12.33 8.15 25.58
C PRO A 190 10.86 8.03 25.95
N PHE A 191 9.94 8.48 25.09
CA PHE A 191 8.51 8.59 25.39
C PHE A 191 7.62 7.77 24.45
N PHE A 192 8.13 7.29 23.32
CA PHE A 192 7.35 6.53 22.35
C PHE A 192 8.26 5.63 21.51
N LYS A 193 7.67 4.65 20.87
CA LYS A 193 8.32 3.85 19.83
C LYS A 193 7.77 4.27 18.48
N MET A 194 8.64 4.54 17.51
CA MET A 194 8.29 4.76 16.12
C MET A 194 8.78 3.59 15.28
N SER A 195 7.92 3.07 14.41
CA SER A 195 8.30 1.95 13.54
C SER A 195 7.97 2.28 12.09
N PRO A 196 8.96 2.78 11.31
CA PRO A 196 8.84 2.81 9.85
C PRO A 196 8.78 1.39 9.30
N GLU A 197 7.79 1.12 8.44
CA GLU A 197 7.52 -0.17 7.82
C GLU A 197 7.22 0.00 6.34
N LEU A 198 7.94 -0.73 5.50
CA LEU A 198 7.65 -0.87 4.08
C LEU A 198 6.97 -2.21 3.85
N ARG A 199 5.76 -2.20 3.30
CA ARG A 199 4.94 -3.39 3.09
C ARG A 199 4.46 -3.46 1.65
N PHE A 200 4.51 -4.66 1.10
CA PHE A 200 3.96 -5.03 -0.19
C PHE A 200 2.75 -5.93 0.01
N SER A 201 1.65 -5.60 -0.65
CA SER A 201 0.39 -6.35 -0.62
C SER A 201 0.07 -6.85 -2.02
N GLN A 202 -0.21 -8.16 -2.14
CA GLN A 202 -0.65 -8.81 -3.37
C GLN A 202 -2.03 -9.41 -3.19
N GLY A 203 -3.00 -8.95 -3.96
CA GLY A 203 -4.32 -9.54 -4.03
C GLY A 203 -4.27 -10.99 -4.50
N ILE A 204 -5.04 -11.86 -3.87
CA ILE A 204 -5.15 -13.29 -4.19
C ILE A 204 -6.40 -13.53 -5.04
N ARG A 205 -7.45 -12.75 -4.80
CA ARG A 205 -8.74 -12.92 -5.45
C ARG A 205 -8.87 -11.98 -6.65
N ASN A 206 -9.47 -12.49 -7.73
CA ASN A 206 -9.90 -11.65 -8.84
C ASN A 206 -10.99 -10.69 -8.37
N THR A 207 -10.68 -9.37 -8.39
CA THR A 207 -11.61 -8.32 -7.97
C THR A 207 -12.55 -7.86 -9.09
N LEU A 208 -12.36 -8.35 -10.33
CA LEU A 208 -13.23 -8.05 -11.44
C LEU A 208 -14.60 -8.72 -11.27
N VAL A 209 -15.68 -7.93 -11.41
CA VAL A 209 -17.03 -8.47 -11.60
C VAL A 209 -17.20 -8.75 -13.09
N SER A 210 -17.36 -10.04 -13.44
CA SER A 210 -17.45 -10.50 -14.83
C SER A 210 -18.82 -10.12 -15.42
N GLU A 211 -18.97 -8.85 -15.81
CA GLU A 211 -20.09 -8.38 -16.62
C GLU A 211 -19.56 -8.17 -18.06
N ARG A 212 -20.37 -8.56 -19.07
CA ARG A 212 -20.03 -8.41 -20.50
C ARG A 212 -20.14 -6.94 -20.93
N HIS A 213 -19.29 -6.06 -20.42
CA HIS A 213 -19.18 -4.69 -20.87
C HIS A 213 -17.91 -4.49 -21.72
N ILE A 214 -17.93 -3.51 -22.61
CA ILE A 214 -16.85 -3.21 -23.57
C ILE A 214 -15.49 -3.01 -22.88
N TYR A 215 -15.46 -2.49 -21.63
CA TYR A 215 -14.24 -2.23 -20.88
C TYR A 215 -13.78 -3.41 -19.99
N SER A 216 -14.65 -4.36 -19.68
CA SER A 216 -14.32 -5.55 -18.88
C SER A 216 -14.04 -6.78 -19.73
N ALA A 217 -14.49 -6.79 -20.99
CA ALA A 217 -14.34 -7.91 -21.90
C ALA A 217 -12.87 -8.36 -22.15
N PRO A 218 -11.87 -7.45 -22.26
CA PRO A 218 -10.48 -7.84 -22.49
C PRO A 218 -9.72 -8.25 -21.21
N LEU A 219 -10.35 -8.18 -20.04
CA LEU A 219 -9.71 -8.42 -18.76
C LEU A 219 -10.14 -9.80 -18.22
N ASP A 220 -9.17 -10.72 -18.06
CA ASP A 220 -9.38 -12.03 -17.44
C ASP A 220 -9.34 -11.94 -15.91
N ALA A 221 -8.33 -11.27 -15.38
CA ALA A 221 -8.18 -11.08 -13.94
C ALA A 221 -7.58 -9.71 -13.59
N LEU A 222 -8.12 -9.12 -12.52
CA LEU A 222 -7.59 -7.92 -11.88
C LEU A 222 -7.21 -8.24 -10.44
N LEU A 223 -5.92 -8.27 -10.16
CA LEU A 223 -5.38 -8.47 -8.81
C LEU A 223 -4.83 -7.13 -8.29
N GLY A 224 -5.25 -6.74 -7.09
CA GLY A 224 -4.73 -5.53 -6.46
C GLY A 224 -3.26 -5.70 -6.07
N ARG A 225 -2.42 -4.69 -6.39
CA ARG A 225 -1.06 -4.56 -5.86
C ARG A 225 -0.92 -3.24 -5.15
N THR A 226 -0.36 -3.25 -3.96
CA THR A 226 -0.16 -2.03 -3.18
C THR A 226 1.17 -2.07 -2.47
N ILE A 227 1.91 -0.97 -2.54
CA ILE A 227 3.10 -0.72 -1.74
C ILE A 227 2.73 0.34 -0.72
N THR A 228 3.01 0.09 0.55
CA THR A 228 2.73 1.02 1.65
C THR A 228 4.00 1.35 2.40
N LEU A 229 4.18 2.62 2.72
CA LEU A 229 5.15 3.12 3.68
C LEU A 229 4.38 3.65 4.89
N SER A 230 4.46 2.95 6.00
CA SER A 230 3.73 3.26 7.24
C SER A 230 4.68 3.69 8.33
N PHE A 231 4.24 4.63 9.16
CA PHE A 231 4.89 5.01 10.39
C PHE A 231 3.96 4.67 11.55
N HIS A 232 4.38 3.71 12.37
CA HIS A 232 3.64 3.27 13.55
C HIS A 232 4.18 4.00 14.77
N PHE A 233 3.29 4.44 15.64
CA PHE A 233 3.58 5.12 16.90
C PHE A 233 2.94 4.36 18.03
N GLU A 234 3.76 3.82 18.93
CA GLU A 234 3.36 3.00 20.08
C GLU A 234 3.98 3.49 21.39
#